data_3c86141438f65a25a2e5540bad243cec
#
_entry.id   3c86141438f65a25a2e5540bad243cec
#
_cell.length_a   1.000
_cell.length_b   1.000
_cell.length_c   1.000
_cell.angle_alpha   90.00
_cell.angle_beta   90.00
_cell.angle_gamma   90.00
#
_symmetry.space_group_name_H-M   'P 1'
#
loop_
_entity.id
_entity.type
_entity.pdbx_description
1 polymer ?
#
loop_
_entity_poly.entity_id
_entity_poly.type
_entity_poly.pdbx_seq_one_letter_code
_entity_poly.pdbx_strand_id
1 'polypeptide(L)'
;MEHNIPELVAQLTLEEKAGLCSGADFWHTKTVERLGIPTLMVSDGPHGLRTQDPERDDPNHSRKAVCFPAGCSAAASFDPDLARREGAAIGREARAFGVGVVLGPAINIKRSPLCGRNFEYYSEDPVLAGELAAGYINGVQSQGVGTSIKHFAANSQEYRRMSASSDMTERTLREIYLPAFETAVKKSQPWTVMCSYNRVNDVFASENRMLLTDILRTEWNFKGFVMSDWGAVADRVKGVAAGLDLEMPGSGGVNDAKIVAAVKAGTLSEAALDKAVIRILNIVFRAADEAAAPAPELDLKGDHTIAAELAKECAVLLQNRGVLPLKKGSKVVYIGGFAXXXXXXRRAIRVAAPATSTPSGWTARWKWPKAMAAG
;
A
#
# COMPACT_ATOMS: atom_id res chain seq x y z
N MET A 1 8.38 -16.51 18.27
CA MET A 1 8.67 -17.98 18.30
C MET A 1 9.22 -18.41 16.95
N GLU A 2 10.06 -19.45 16.92
CA GLU A 2 10.56 -19.95 15.64
C GLU A 2 9.53 -20.93 15.07
N HIS A 3 8.84 -20.52 14.02
CA HIS A 3 7.82 -21.36 13.35
C HIS A 3 8.49 -22.20 12.27
N ASN A 4 8.32 -23.53 12.33
CA ASN A 4 8.85 -24.43 11.29
C ASN A 4 7.90 -24.40 10.08
N ILE A 5 7.99 -23.34 9.27
CA ILE A 5 7.10 -23.13 8.12
C ILE A 5 7.14 -24.32 7.14
N PRO A 6 8.32 -24.86 6.76
CA PRO A 6 8.35 -26.03 5.86
C PRO A 6 7.56 -27.23 6.40
N GLU A 7 7.64 -27.49 7.70
CA GLU A 7 6.90 -28.61 8.33
C GLU A 7 5.39 -28.33 8.33
N LEU A 8 4.98 -27.08 8.57
CA LEU A 8 3.57 -26.70 8.48
C LEU A 8 3.04 -26.91 7.06
N VAL A 9 3.81 -26.49 6.04
CA VAL A 9 3.41 -26.63 4.63
C VAL A 9 3.28 -28.13 4.24
N ALA A 10 4.14 -28.97 4.78
CA ALA A 10 4.06 -30.43 4.53
C ALA A 10 2.80 -31.06 5.13
N GLN A 11 2.19 -30.44 6.14
CA GLN A 11 0.96 -30.92 6.79
C GLN A 11 -0.32 -30.38 6.14
N LEU A 12 -0.21 -29.36 5.25
CA LEU A 12 -1.36 -28.78 4.58
C LEU A 12 -1.86 -29.68 3.45
N THR A 13 -3.17 -29.82 3.32
CA THR A 13 -3.76 -30.43 2.13
C THR A 13 -3.58 -29.51 0.92
N LEU A 14 -3.72 -30.06 -0.27
CA LEU A 14 -3.63 -29.27 -1.51
C LEU A 14 -4.68 -28.16 -1.53
N GLU A 15 -5.89 -28.44 -1.03
CA GLU A 15 -6.99 -27.49 -0.97
C GLU A 15 -6.68 -26.35 0.02
N GLU A 16 -6.06 -26.66 1.16
CA GLU A 16 -5.63 -25.66 2.12
C GLU A 16 -4.51 -24.77 1.56
N LYS A 17 -3.53 -25.37 0.87
CA LYS A 17 -2.46 -24.62 0.20
C LYS A 17 -3.06 -23.62 -0.81
N ALA A 18 -3.95 -24.10 -1.67
CA ALA A 18 -4.62 -23.23 -2.65
C ALA A 18 -5.44 -22.14 -1.96
N GLY A 19 -6.15 -22.51 -0.88
CA GLY A 19 -6.95 -21.57 -0.09
C GLY A 19 -6.12 -20.46 0.53
N LEU A 20 -4.95 -20.78 1.11
CA LEU A 20 -4.05 -19.79 1.71
C LEU A 20 -3.53 -18.77 0.67
N CYS A 21 -3.59 -19.12 -0.61
CA CYS A 21 -3.16 -18.21 -1.69
C CYS A 21 -4.25 -17.24 -2.13
N SER A 22 -5.39 -17.14 -1.40
CA SER A 22 -6.44 -16.17 -1.68
C SER A 22 -7.03 -15.60 -0.39
N GLY A 23 -7.57 -14.39 -0.46
CA GLY A 23 -8.18 -13.73 0.68
C GLY A 23 -9.40 -14.46 1.23
N ALA A 24 -9.63 -14.34 2.53
CA ALA A 24 -10.83 -14.81 3.20
C ALA A 24 -12.00 -13.87 2.92
N ASP A 25 -11.70 -12.58 2.92
CA ASP A 25 -12.66 -11.52 2.65
C ASP A 25 -11.92 -10.35 1.98
N PHE A 26 -12.42 -9.14 2.10
CA PHE A 26 -11.87 -7.95 1.44
C PHE A 26 -10.53 -7.52 2.04
N TRP A 27 -10.26 -7.87 3.32
CA TRP A 27 -9.09 -7.35 4.06
C TRP A 27 -8.26 -8.42 4.76
N HIS A 28 -8.69 -9.68 4.78
CA HIS A 28 -8.04 -10.72 5.59
C HIS A 28 -7.57 -11.90 4.77
N THR A 29 -6.45 -12.51 5.18
CA THR A 29 -6.02 -13.81 4.68
C THR A 29 -6.82 -14.92 5.39
N LYS A 30 -6.85 -16.11 4.78
CA LYS A 30 -7.52 -17.28 5.37
C LYS A 30 -6.69 -17.87 6.52
N THR A 31 -7.38 -18.55 7.43
CA THR A 31 -6.79 -19.31 8.55
C THR A 31 -6.76 -20.80 8.21
N VAL A 32 -5.91 -21.55 8.92
CA VAL A 32 -6.03 -23.02 9.01
C VAL A 32 -5.94 -23.37 10.50
N GLU A 33 -7.10 -23.39 11.16
CA GLU A 33 -7.20 -23.50 12.63
C GLU A 33 -6.51 -24.75 13.18
N ARG A 34 -6.66 -25.91 12.48
CA ARG A 34 -6.06 -27.16 12.95
C ARG A 34 -4.53 -27.14 13.00
N LEU A 35 -3.90 -26.20 12.30
CA LEU A 35 -2.44 -26.02 12.29
C LEU A 35 -2.01 -24.73 12.97
N GLY A 36 -2.94 -24.01 13.59
CA GLY A 36 -2.64 -22.76 14.27
C GLY A 36 -2.22 -21.62 13.34
N ILE A 37 -2.58 -21.68 12.06
CA ILE A 37 -2.25 -20.63 11.09
C ILE A 37 -3.26 -19.48 11.25
N PRO A 38 -2.79 -18.29 11.71
CA PRO A 38 -3.71 -17.18 11.96
C PRO A 38 -4.03 -16.39 10.69
N THR A 39 -4.98 -15.47 10.80
CA THR A 39 -5.28 -14.50 9.75
C THR A 39 -4.29 -13.33 9.81
N LEU A 40 -4.11 -12.68 8.68
CA LEU A 40 -3.38 -11.40 8.54
C LEU A 40 -4.36 -10.37 8.01
N MET A 41 -4.53 -9.25 8.76
CA MET A 41 -5.33 -8.13 8.28
C MET A 41 -4.45 -7.16 7.49
N VAL A 42 -4.91 -6.76 6.31
CA VAL A 42 -4.29 -5.70 5.51
C VAL A 42 -5.24 -4.50 5.45
N SER A 43 -4.72 -3.29 5.31
CA SER A 43 -5.55 -2.08 5.24
C SER A 43 -4.97 -1.06 4.29
N ASP A 44 -5.85 -0.41 3.54
CA ASP A 44 -5.46 0.68 2.64
C ASP A 44 -5.05 1.92 3.44
N GLY A 45 -4.36 2.84 2.80
CA GLY A 45 -4.05 4.15 3.33
C GLY A 45 -2.58 4.54 3.31
N PRO A 46 -1.99 4.77 2.12
CA PRO A 46 -0.57 5.14 2.03
C PRO A 46 -0.22 6.51 2.64
N HIS A 47 -1.21 7.37 2.88
CA HIS A 47 -1.01 8.67 3.56
C HIS A 47 -2.06 8.89 4.65
N GLY A 48 -2.39 7.82 5.38
CA GLY A 48 -3.34 7.82 6.48
C GLY A 48 -4.23 6.59 6.40
N LEU A 49 -4.34 5.90 7.52
CA LEU A 49 -4.97 4.58 7.56
C LEU A 49 -6.45 4.63 7.20
N ARG A 50 -6.90 3.67 6.40
CA ARG A 50 -8.30 3.54 5.98
C ARG A 50 -8.84 2.17 6.37
N THR A 51 -8.91 1.95 7.68
CA THR A 51 -9.39 0.69 8.24
C THR A 51 -10.91 0.77 8.39
N GLN A 52 -11.62 -0.20 7.81
CA GLN A 52 -13.08 -0.28 7.92
C GLN A 52 -13.50 -0.36 9.40
N ASP A 53 -14.56 0.35 9.75
CA ASP A 53 -15.10 0.34 11.11
C ASP A 53 -15.96 -0.93 11.30
N PRO A 54 -15.55 -1.89 12.12
CA PRO A 54 -16.30 -3.14 12.28
C PRO A 54 -17.65 -2.95 12.97
N GLU A 55 -17.86 -1.80 13.63
CA GLU A 55 -19.14 -1.52 14.29
C GLU A 55 -20.20 -1.00 13.32
N ARG A 56 -19.83 -0.79 12.04
CA ARG A 56 -20.73 -0.24 11.03
C ARG A 56 -20.74 -1.11 9.78
N ASP A 57 -21.94 -1.51 9.40
CA ASP A 57 -22.16 -2.25 8.15
C ASP A 57 -22.19 -1.29 6.96
N ASP A 58 -21.08 -0.55 6.80
CA ASP A 58 -20.89 0.43 5.71
C ASP A 58 -19.42 0.39 5.29
N PRO A 59 -19.10 -0.17 4.12
CA PRO A 59 -17.70 -0.25 3.67
C PRO A 59 -17.08 1.11 3.43
N ASN A 60 -17.87 2.18 3.42
CA ASN A 60 -17.38 3.54 3.26
C ASN A 60 -17.07 4.22 4.60
N HIS A 61 -17.35 3.53 5.71
CA HIS A 61 -17.09 4.08 7.04
C HIS A 61 -15.80 3.52 7.61
N SER A 62 -14.85 4.40 7.84
CA SER A 62 -13.52 4.03 8.38
C SER A 62 -13.39 4.48 9.83
N ARG A 63 -12.60 3.74 10.59
CA ARG A 63 -12.12 4.19 11.91
C ARG A 63 -11.41 5.54 11.75
N LYS A 64 -11.47 6.35 12.79
CA LYS A 64 -10.80 7.67 12.79
C LYS A 64 -9.29 7.48 12.89
N ALA A 65 -8.59 7.98 11.89
CA ALA A 65 -7.14 7.98 11.79
C ALA A 65 -6.65 9.35 11.32
N VAL A 66 -5.37 9.63 11.47
CA VAL A 66 -4.80 10.89 10.99
C VAL A 66 -4.64 10.85 9.48
N CYS A 67 -5.04 11.92 8.82
CA CYS A 67 -4.81 12.13 7.39
C CYS A 67 -3.54 12.95 7.22
N PHE A 68 -2.51 12.35 6.67
CA PHE A 68 -1.24 12.99 6.34
C PHE A 68 -1.34 13.67 4.98
N PRO A 69 -0.40 14.56 4.63
CA PRO A 69 -0.34 15.09 3.27
C PRO A 69 -0.28 13.99 2.23
N ALA A 70 -0.95 14.18 1.11
CA ALA A 70 -0.93 13.19 0.03
C ALA A 70 0.50 12.97 -0.46
N GLY A 71 0.78 11.80 -1.03
CA GLY A 71 2.12 11.42 -1.47
C GLY A 71 2.83 12.48 -2.30
N CYS A 72 2.09 13.11 -3.24
CA CYS A 72 2.65 14.18 -4.06
C CYS A 72 3.06 15.42 -3.25
N SER A 73 2.36 15.69 -2.13
CA SER A 73 2.73 16.79 -1.24
C SER A 73 3.91 16.38 -0.36
N ALA A 74 3.86 15.21 0.24
CA ALA A 74 4.95 14.70 1.07
C ALA A 74 6.28 14.69 0.30
N ALA A 75 6.23 14.33 -0.99
CA ALA A 75 7.44 14.31 -1.84
C ALA A 75 8.05 15.71 -2.06
N ALA A 76 7.25 16.78 -1.96
CA ALA A 76 7.76 18.14 -2.10
C ALA A 76 8.67 18.58 -0.94
N SER A 77 8.70 17.80 0.15
CA SER A 77 9.64 18.03 1.25
C SER A 77 11.08 17.62 0.88
N PHE A 78 11.23 16.65 -0.06
CA PHE A 78 12.52 16.06 -0.40
C PHE A 78 13.24 15.43 0.81
N ASP A 79 12.48 15.01 1.83
CA ASP A 79 13.04 14.58 3.11
C ASP A 79 12.61 13.14 3.47
N PRO A 80 13.50 12.14 3.28
CA PRO A 80 13.19 10.76 3.65
C PRO A 80 13.02 10.54 5.16
N ASP A 81 13.59 11.38 6.03
CA ASP A 81 13.38 11.27 7.47
C ASP A 81 11.97 11.71 7.86
N LEU A 82 11.42 12.74 7.19
CA LEU A 82 10.00 13.09 7.37
C LEU A 82 9.10 11.95 6.90
N ALA A 83 9.41 11.33 5.75
CA ALA A 83 8.67 10.15 5.29
C ALA A 83 8.76 9.01 6.31
N ARG A 84 9.91 8.81 6.94
CA ARG A 84 10.07 7.79 7.98
C ARG A 84 9.22 8.12 9.22
N ARG A 85 9.15 9.37 9.62
CA ARG A 85 8.30 9.81 10.75
C ARG A 85 6.82 9.62 10.44
N GLU A 86 6.39 9.96 9.22
CA GLU A 86 5.04 9.70 8.72
C GLU A 86 4.71 8.20 8.79
N GLY A 87 5.61 7.38 8.25
CA GLY A 87 5.47 5.92 8.26
C GLY A 87 5.34 5.38 9.68
N ALA A 88 6.17 5.88 10.62
CA ALA A 88 6.10 5.43 12.02
C ALA A 88 4.76 5.79 12.67
N ALA A 89 4.22 6.98 12.38
CA ALA A 89 2.91 7.38 12.90
C ALA A 89 1.80 6.47 12.36
N ILE A 90 1.79 6.24 11.04
CA ILE A 90 0.81 5.34 10.40
C ILE A 90 0.96 3.92 10.95
N GLY A 91 2.19 3.45 11.17
CA GLY A 91 2.48 2.14 11.75
C GLY A 91 1.91 1.98 13.16
N ARG A 92 2.04 3.02 14.02
CA ARG A 92 1.44 3.00 15.37
C ARG A 92 -0.09 2.89 15.30
N GLU A 93 -0.72 3.68 14.43
CA GLU A 93 -2.18 3.61 14.24
C GLU A 93 -2.59 2.23 13.72
N ALA A 94 -1.83 1.68 12.79
CA ALA A 94 -2.07 0.34 12.23
C ALA A 94 -2.02 -0.72 13.32
N ARG A 95 -0.98 -0.68 14.17
CA ARG A 95 -0.85 -1.59 15.32
C ARG A 95 -2.06 -1.47 16.26
N ALA A 96 -2.47 -0.24 16.58
CA ALA A 96 -3.60 0.00 17.47
C ALA A 96 -4.91 -0.55 16.90
N PHE A 97 -5.02 -0.65 15.57
CA PHE A 97 -6.22 -1.17 14.90
C PHE A 97 -6.11 -2.66 14.53
N GLY A 98 -4.99 -3.32 14.88
CA GLY A 98 -4.79 -4.73 14.57
C GLY A 98 -4.42 -5.01 13.11
N VAL A 99 -3.97 -3.99 12.38
CA VAL A 99 -3.55 -4.14 10.98
C VAL A 99 -2.13 -4.67 10.94
N GLY A 100 -1.92 -5.77 10.25
CA GLY A 100 -0.59 -6.37 10.08
C GLY A 100 0.20 -5.85 8.88
N VAL A 101 -0.49 -5.35 7.83
CA VAL A 101 0.20 -4.78 6.64
C VAL A 101 -0.57 -3.55 6.14
N VAL A 102 0.13 -2.42 5.99
CA VAL A 102 -0.40 -1.21 5.37
C VAL A 102 -0.14 -1.29 3.85
N LEU A 103 -1.17 -1.04 3.04
CA LEU A 103 -1.10 -1.09 1.57
C LEU A 103 -0.54 0.23 1.02
N GLY A 104 0.76 0.37 1.18
CA GLY A 104 1.53 1.53 0.78
C GLY A 104 3.02 1.32 1.04
N PRO A 105 3.87 2.24 0.60
CA PRO A 105 3.56 3.45 -0.17
C PRO A 105 3.27 3.16 -1.64
N ALA A 106 2.65 4.13 -2.32
CA ALA A 106 2.40 4.05 -3.77
C ALA A 106 3.47 4.88 -4.50
N ILE A 107 4.22 4.25 -5.41
CA ILE A 107 5.43 4.88 -5.95
C ILE A 107 5.57 4.81 -7.48
N ASN A 108 4.48 4.62 -8.20
CA ASN A 108 4.54 4.66 -9.67
C ASN A 108 4.98 6.04 -10.15
N ILE A 109 5.69 6.06 -11.28
CA ILE A 109 6.20 7.31 -11.87
C ILE A 109 5.03 8.15 -12.40
N LYS A 110 5.05 9.45 -12.12
CA LYS A 110 4.08 10.43 -12.63
C LYS A 110 4.45 10.79 -14.08
N ARG A 111 4.15 9.87 -15.01
CA ARG A 111 4.48 10.07 -16.43
C ARG A 111 3.64 11.18 -17.07
N SER A 112 2.38 11.28 -16.66
CA SER A 112 1.44 12.26 -17.22
C SER A 112 0.72 12.98 -16.07
N PRO A 113 0.55 14.30 -16.16
CA PRO A 113 -0.23 15.03 -15.16
C PRO A 113 -1.70 14.62 -15.12
N LEU A 114 -2.18 13.94 -16.15
CA LEU A 114 -3.58 13.52 -16.26
C LEU A 114 -3.87 12.18 -15.56
N CYS A 115 -2.86 11.50 -15.01
CA CYS A 115 -3.11 10.25 -14.29
C CYS A 115 -3.89 10.52 -13.00
N GLY A 116 -5.04 9.86 -12.84
CA GLY A 116 -5.94 10.09 -11.72
C GLY A 116 -5.40 9.69 -10.35
N ARG A 117 -4.27 8.96 -10.30
CA ARG A 117 -3.65 8.53 -9.04
C ARG A 117 -2.37 9.30 -8.71
N ASN A 118 -2.06 10.37 -9.44
CA ASN A 118 -0.86 11.18 -9.16
C ASN A 118 -0.84 11.75 -7.74
N PHE A 119 -2.00 11.93 -7.11
CA PHE A 119 -2.05 12.47 -5.74
C PHE A 119 -1.34 11.55 -4.75
N GLU A 120 -1.39 10.23 -4.93
CA GLU A 120 -0.79 9.29 -3.98
C GLU A 120 0.65 8.89 -4.36
N TYR A 121 1.07 9.12 -5.60
CA TYR A 121 2.42 8.81 -6.05
C TYR A 121 3.38 9.95 -5.67
N TYR A 122 4.63 9.59 -5.32
CA TYR A 122 5.60 10.57 -4.86
C TYR A 122 6.07 11.50 -5.98
N SER A 123 6.70 10.97 -7.03
CA SER A 123 7.45 11.81 -7.97
C SER A 123 7.45 11.27 -9.39
N GLU A 124 7.84 12.11 -10.34
CA GLU A 124 8.27 11.68 -11.69
C GLU A 124 9.71 11.19 -11.65
N ASP A 125 10.49 11.60 -10.64
CA ASP A 125 11.88 11.19 -10.44
C ASP A 125 11.92 9.87 -9.66
N PRO A 126 12.43 8.78 -10.27
CA PRO A 126 12.48 7.50 -9.56
C PRO A 126 13.47 7.48 -8.39
N VAL A 127 14.51 8.31 -8.39
CA VAL A 127 15.46 8.38 -7.27
C VAL A 127 14.75 8.95 -6.06
N LEU A 128 14.11 10.11 -6.19
CA LEU A 128 13.36 10.72 -5.09
C LEU A 128 12.26 9.80 -4.58
N ALA A 129 11.50 9.19 -5.50
CA ALA A 129 10.41 8.28 -5.12
C ALA A 129 10.92 7.07 -4.33
N GLY A 130 12.07 6.52 -4.73
CA GLY A 130 12.66 5.36 -4.06
C GLY A 130 13.18 5.69 -2.66
N GLU A 131 13.84 6.84 -2.49
CA GLU A 131 14.38 7.26 -1.18
C GLU A 131 13.26 7.55 -0.18
N LEU A 132 12.23 8.26 -0.61
CA LEU A 132 11.07 8.56 0.24
C LEU A 132 10.33 7.26 0.60
N ALA A 133 10.16 6.35 -0.37
CA ALA A 133 9.52 5.07 -0.12
C ALA A 133 10.32 4.26 0.93
N ALA A 134 11.64 4.23 0.80
CA ALA A 134 12.48 3.52 1.78
C ALA A 134 12.32 4.10 3.18
N GLY A 135 12.29 5.43 3.29
CA GLY A 135 12.02 6.11 4.57
C GLY A 135 10.69 5.69 5.16
N TYR A 136 9.62 5.83 4.38
CA TYR A 136 8.25 5.46 4.80
C TYR A 136 8.17 3.99 5.24
N ILE A 137 8.68 3.06 4.42
CA ILE A 137 8.64 1.61 4.71
C ILE A 137 9.36 1.33 6.03
N ASN A 138 10.57 1.87 6.20
CA ASN A 138 11.32 1.68 7.43
C ASN A 138 10.58 2.25 8.64
N GLY A 139 9.87 3.37 8.45
CA GLY A 139 9.03 3.96 9.49
C GLY A 139 7.89 3.03 9.92
N VAL A 140 7.09 2.57 8.99
CA VAL A 140 5.96 1.65 9.28
C VAL A 140 6.49 0.37 9.92
N GLN A 141 7.52 -0.23 9.33
CA GLN A 141 8.05 -1.53 9.78
C GLN A 141 8.74 -1.44 11.14
N SER A 142 9.22 -0.25 11.55
CA SER A 142 9.75 -0.05 12.91
C SER A 142 8.70 -0.21 13.99
N GLN A 143 7.40 -0.22 13.62
CA GLN A 143 6.30 -0.38 14.56
C GLN A 143 5.74 -1.82 14.58
N GLY A 144 6.45 -2.76 13.93
CA GLY A 144 6.01 -4.15 13.85
C GLY A 144 4.83 -4.36 12.89
N VAL A 145 4.69 -3.49 11.90
CA VAL A 145 3.64 -3.56 10.86
C VAL A 145 4.32 -3.63 9.49
N GLY A 146 3.86 -4.51 8.64
CA GLY A 146 4.40 -4.61 7.28
C GLY A 146 3.88 -3.53 6.35
N THR A 147 4.51 -3.44 5.18
CA THR A 147 4.10 -2.55 4.09
C THR A 147 3.88 -3.37 2.82
N SER A 148 3.02 -2.87 1.94
CA SER A 148 2.87 -3.41 0.59
C SER A 148 3.13 -2.30 -0.42
N ILE A 149 4.38 -2.24 -0.89
CA ILE A 149 4.77 -1.24 -1.88
C ILE A 149 4.00 -1.46 -3.19
N LYS A 150 3.48 -0.38 -3.80
CA LYS A 150 2.54 -0.50 -4.93
C LYS A 150 2.68 0.60 -5.96
N HIS A 151 2.28 0.42 -7.19
CA HIS A 151 1.72 -0.81 -7.80
C HIS A 151 2.76 -1.35 -8.78
N PHE A 152 3.27 -2.53 -8.56
CA PHE A 152 4.39 -3.12 -9.30
C PHE A 152 3.90 -3.84 -10.56
N ALA A 153 4.06 -3.28 -11.78
CA ALA A 153 4.78 -2.05 -12.09
C ALA A 153 4.09 -1.29 -13.22
N ALA A 154 4.54 -0.03 -13.41
CA ALA A 154 4.17 0.80 -14.56
C ALA A 154 2.68 1.12 -14.66
N ASN A 155 1.95 1.26 -13.55
CA ASN A 155 0.58 1.74 -13.52
C ASN A 155 0.59 3.28 -13.53
N SER A 156 0.89 3.87 -14.69
CA SER A 156 1.08 5.32 -14.85
C SER A 156 -0.10 6.01 -15.54
N GLN A 157 -1.22 5.29 -15.71
CA GLN A 157 -2.50 5.83 -16.18
C GLN A 157 -3.65 5.01 -15.62
N GLU A 158 -4.81 5.65 -15.46
CA GLU A 158 -6.00 4.99 -14.94
C GLU A 158 -7.00 4.61 -16.03
N TYR A 159 -6.93 5.26 -17.19
CA TYR A 159 -7.82 4.95 -18.31
C TYR A 159 -7.55 3.51 -18.77
N ARG A 160 -8.61 2.68 -18.67
CA ARG A 160 -8.58 1.26 -19.06
C ARG A 160 -7.47 0.46 -18.32
N ARG A 161 -7.14 0.81 -17.08
CA ARG A 161 -6.04 0.17 -16.34
C ARG A 161 -6.16 -1.36 -16.24
N MET A 162 -7.40 -1.89 -16.27
CA MET A 162 -7.65 -3.35 -16.17
C MET A 162 -7.36 -4.09 -17.49
N SER A 163 -7.07 -3.38 -18.57
CA SER A 163 -6.88 -4.00 -19.88
C SER A 163 -5.77 -3.36 -20.73
N ALA A 164 -5.32 -2.16 -20.35
CA ALA A 164 -4.27 -1.45 -21.09
C ALA A 164 -2.89 -2.11 -20.86
N SER A 165 -2.02 -1.97 -21.85
CA SER A 165 -0.63 -2.37 -21.73
C SER A 165 0.27 -1.13 -21.65
N SER A 166 1.24 -1.18 -20.73
CA SER A 166 2.32 -0.19 -20.64
C SER A 166 3.51 -0.75 -21.42
N ASP A 167 3.61 -0.33 -22.68
CA ASP A 167 4.59 -0.89 -23.61
C ASP A 167 5.86 -0.03 -23.63
N MET A 168 7.01 -0.66 -23.48
CA MET A 168 8.28 0.02 -23.39
C MET A 168 9.45 -0.93 -23.61
N THR A 169 10.60 -0.37 -23.99
CA THR A 169 11.83 -1.16 -24.08
C THR A 169 12.27 -1.59 -22.68
N GLU A 170 13.04 -2.67 -22.59
CA GLU A 170 13.62 -3.11 -21.32
C GLU A 170 14.46 -2.00 -20.68
N ARG A 171 15.20 -1.23 -21.47
CA ARG A 171 15.97 -0.10 -20.98
C ARG A 171 15.08 0.93 -20.27
N THR A 172 13.96 1.32 -20.92
CA THR A 172 13.01 2.26 -20.31
C THR A 172 12.43 1.72 -19.02
N LEU A 173 12.05 0.44 -19.03
CA LEU A 173 11.52 -0.22 -17.85
C LEU A 173 12.52 -0.15 -16.69
N ARG A 174 13.78 -0.54 -16.94
CA ARG A 174 14.82 -0.63 -15.93
C ARG A 174 15.38 0.72 -15.48
N GLU A 175 15.36 1.75 -16.33
CA GLU A 175 15.94 3.07 -15.99
C GLU A 175 14.91 4.05 -15.43
N ILE A 176 13.61 3.86 -15.71
CA ILE A 176 12.57 4.81 -15.30
C ILE A 176 11.53 4.19 -14.38
N TYR A 177 10.95 3.03 -14.73
CA TYR A 177 9.78 2.52 -14.02
C TYR A 177 10.12 1.63 -12.82
N LEU A 178 11.26 0.97 -12.85
CA LEU A 178 11.67 0.04 -11.81
C LEU A 178 12.58 0.63 -10.73
N PRO A 179 13.41 1.67 -10.96
CA PRO A 179 14.42 2.05 -9.94
C PRO A 179 13.85 2.48 -8.59
N ALA A 180 12.66 3.11 -8.57
CA ALA A 180 12.04 3.46 -7.28
C ALA A 180 11.71 2.20 -6.47
N PHE A 181 11.17 1.17 -7.13
CA PHE A 181 10.88 -0.12 -6.49
C PHE A 181 12.16 -0.83 -6.05
N GLU A 182 13.18 -0.85 -6.94
CA GLU A 182 14.47 -1.46 -6.64
C GLU A 182 15.11 -0.86 -5.39
N THR A 183 15.16 0.49 -5.35
CA THR A 183 15.72 1.23 -4.20
C THR A 183 14.95 0.87 -2.92
N ALA A 184 13.63 0.94 -2.96
CA ALA A 184 12.80 0.63 -1.80
C ALA A 184 12.98 -0.81 -1.34
N VAL A 185 12.99 -1.78 -2.26
CA VAL A 185 13.19 -3.20 -1.91
C VAL A 185 14.57 -3.40 -1.28
N LYS A 186 15.62 -2.89 -1.90
CA LYS A 186 17.00 -3.11 -1.43
C LYS A 186 17.27 -2.42 -0.10
N LYS A 187 16.70 -1.24 0.15
CA LYS A 187 16.96 -0.46 1.38
C LYS A 187 16.04 -0.81 2.55
N SER A 188 14.86 -1.44 2.29
CA SER A 188 13.83 -1.60 3.32
C SER A 188 13.25 -3.00 3.42
N GLN A 189 13.38 -3.84 2.39
CA GLN A 189 12.74 -5.17 2.33
C GLN A 189 11.29 -5.08 2.83
N PRO A 190 10.39 -4.41 2.06
CA PRO A 190 8.98 -4.38 2.44
C PRO A 190 8.44 -5.79 2.63
N TRP A 191 7.52 -5.99 3.59
CA TRP A 191 7.01 -7.34 3.85
C TRP A 191 6.26 -7.90 2.65
N THR A 192 5.62 -7.03 1.88
CA THR A 192 4.87 -7.45 0.69
C THR A 192 5.04 -6.43 -0.45
N VAL A 193 4.72 -6.89 -1.66
CA VAL A 193 4.63 -6.07 -2.87
C VAL A 193 3.26 -6.30 -3.49
N MET A 194 2.60 -5.24 -3.95
CA MET A 194 1.33 -5.38 -4.65
C MET A 194 1.55 -5.20 -6.16
N CYS A 195 1.21 -6.22 -6.95
CA CYS A 195 1.31 -6.10 -8.41
C CYS A 195 0.20 -5.19 -8.94
N SER A 196 0.45 -4.57 -10.10
CA SER A 196 -0.48 -3.63 -10.70
C SER A 196 -1.56 -4.32 -11.55
N TYR A 197 -2.58 -3.55 -11.95
CA TYR A 197 -3.68 -4.03 -12.81
C TYR A 197 -3.25 -4.27 -14.25
N ASN A 198 -2.40 -3.38 -14.76
CA ASN A 198 -2.10 -3.27 -16.19
C ASN A 198 -1.22 -4.41 -16.70
N ARG A 199 -1.17 -4.51 -18.01
CA ARG A 199 -0.12 -5.30 -18.66
C ARG A 199 1.16 -4.48 -18.75
N VAL A 200 2.28 -5.19 -18.80
CA VAL A 200 3.58 -4.64 -19.18
C VAL A 200 4.06 -5.46 -20.37
N ASN A 201 4.20 -4.79 -21.51
CA ASN A 201 4.54 -5.44 -22.78
C ASN A 201 3.60 -6.65 -23.03
N ASP A 202 2.31 -6.36 -22.98
CA ASP A 202 1.18 -7.29 -23.21
C ASP A 202 0.98 -8.42 -22.20
N VAL A 203 1.84 -8.55 -21.18
CA VAL A 203 1.66 -9.57 -20.12
C VAL A 203 1.10 -8.88 -18.85
N PHE A 204 -0.03 -9.37 -18.31
CA PHE A 204 -0.58 -8.82 -17.08
C PHE A 204 0.47 -8.87 -15.95
N ALA A 205 0.60 -7.79 -15.18
CA ALA A 205 1.57 -7.72 -14.08
C ALA A 205 1.41 -8.89 -13.11
N SER A 206 0.17 -9.35 -12.89
CA SER A 206 -0.15 -10.47 -12.01
C SER A 206 0.35 -11.83 -12.50
N GLU A 207 0.74 -11.95 -13.77
CA GLU A 207 1.26 -13.19 -14.34
C GLU A 207 2.57 -12.99 -15.11
N ASN A 208 3.27 -11.88 -14.80
CA ASN A 208 4.51 -11.51 -15.47
C ASN A 208 5.72 -12.06 -14.70
N ARG A 209 6.22 -13.23 -15.14
CA ARG A 209 7.35 -13.92 -14.51
C ARG A 209 8.60 -13.02 -14.46
N MET A 210 8.87 -12.28 -15.56
CA MET A 210 10.05 -11.40 -15.62
C MET A 210 10.01 -10.40 -14.44
N LEU A 211 8.83 -9.78 -14.18
CA LEU A 211 8.69 -8.83 -13.09
C LEU A 211 8.72 -9.51 -11.72
N LEU A 212 7.85 -10.54 -11.52
CA LEU A 212 7.56 -11.07 -10.19
C LEU A 212 8.64 -12.03 -9.68
N THR A 213 9.34 -12.71 -10.58
CA THR A 213 10.36 -13.70 -10.19
C THR A 213 11.75 -13.23 -10.59
N ASP A 214 11.97 -13.00 -11.88
CA ASP A 214 13.34 -12.80 -12.36
C ASP A 214 13.93 -11.49 -11.80
N ILE A 215 13.20 -10.38 -11.92
CA ILE A 215 13.66 -9.07 -11.42
C ILE A 215 13.47 -8.98 -9.90
N LEU A 216 12.24 -9.08 -9.43
CA LEU A 216 11.92 -8.78 -8.01
C LEU A 216 12.65 -9.73 -7.05
N ARG A 217 12.61 -11.05 -7.34
CA ARG A 217 13.15 -12.05 -6.40
C ARG A 217 14.59 -12.41 -6.70
N THR A 218 14.93 -12.65 -7.98
CA THR A 218 16.29 -13.13 -8.31
C THR A 218 17.28 -11.98 -8.31
N GLU A 219 16.99 -10.87 -8.98
CA GLU A 219 17.94 -9.75 -9.07
C GLU A 219 17.95 -8.91 -7.78
N TRP A 220 16.75 -8.58 -7.22
CA TRP A 220 16.67 -7.67 -6.07
C TRP A 220 16.62 -8.39 -4.72
N ASN A 221 16.54 -9.73 -4.73
CA ASN A 221 16.55 -10.55 -3.51
C ASN A 221 15.40 -10.23 -2.55
N PHE A 222 14.21 -9.92 -3.09
CA PHE A 222 13.00 -9.66 -2.30
C PHE A 222 12.58 -10.93 -1.54
N LYS A 223 12.32 -10.78 -0.24
CA LYS A 223 12.07 -11.92 0.67
C LYS A 223 10.58 -12.14 0.99
N GLY A 224 9.76 -11.13 0.79
CA GLY A 224 8.35 -11.19 1.16
C GLY A 224 7.44 -11.86 0.14
N PHE A 225 6.13 -11.67 0.28
CA PHE A 225 5.20 -12.20 -0.70
C PHE A 225 4.65 -11.10 -1.62
N VAL A 226 4.18 -11.52 -2.80
CA VAL A 226 3.50 -10.62 -3.75
C VAL A 226 2.00 -10.86 -3.67
N MET A 227 1.22 -9.78 -3.46
CA MET A 227 -0.24 -9.83 -3.55
C MET A 227 -0.72 -9.15 -4.83
N SER A 228 -1.90 -9.52 -5.29
CA SER A 228 -2.55 -8.79 -6.38
C SER A 228 -3.12 -7.46 -5.88
N ASP A 229 -3.23 -6.48 -6.76
CA ASP A 229 -4.21 -5.40 -6.52
C ASP A 229 -5.62 -6.02 -6.56
N TRP A 230 -6.60 -5.32 -6.00
CA TRP A 230 -7.96 -5.84 -5.76
C TRP A 230 -8.66 -6.18 -7.08
N GLY A 231 -8.76 -7.48 -7.37
CA GLY A 231 -9.34 -7.98 -8.60
C GLY A 231 -8.41 -7.95 -9.81
N ALA A 232 -7.09 -7.83 -9.60
CA ALA A 232 -6.11 -7.73 -10.70
C ALA A 232 -5.70 -9.08 -11.30
N VAL A 233 -6.25 -10.19 -10.79
CA VAL A 233 -5.85 -11.53 -11.28
C VAL A 233 -6.57 -11.86 -12.58
N ALA A 234 -5.81 -12.06 -13.66
CA ALA A 234 -6.35 -12.46 -14.97
C ALA A 234 -6.40 -14.01 -15.05
N ASP A 235 -5.27 -14.67 -14.84
CA ASP A 235 -5.17 -16.14 -14.81
C ASP A 235 -4.43 -16.55 -13.54
N ARG A 236 -5.16 -17.15 -12.59
CA ARG A 236 -4.60 -17.48 -11.27
C ARG A 236 -3.48 -18.51 -11.35
N VAL A 237 -3.63 -19.51 -12.24
CA VAL A 237 -2.63 -20.58 -12.38
C VAL A 237 -1.32 -20.02 -12.93
N LYS A 238 -1.42 -19.18 -13.98
CA LYS A 238 -0.25 -18.47 -14.52
C LYS A 238 0.36 -17.55 -13.47
N GLY A 239 -0.49 -16.90 -12.67
CA GLY A 239 -0.04 -16.00 -11.59
C GLY A 239 0.86 -16.75 -10.58
N VAL A 240 0.40 -17.91 -10.07
CA VAL A 240 1.21 -18.71 -9.14
C VAL A 240 2.54 -19.11 -9.81
N ALA A 241 2.47 -19.60 -11.05
CA ALA A 241 3.66 -20.00 -11.79
C ALA A 241 4.65 -18.85 -12.01
N ALA A 242 4.13 -17.62 -12.14
CA ALA A 242 4.93 -16.40 -12.35
C ALA A 242 5.51 -15.82 -11.05
N GLY A 243 4.94 -16.19 -9.88
CA GLY A 243 5.41 -15.66 -8.61
C GLY A 243 4.43 -14.77 -7.85
N LEU A 244 3.15 -14.73 -8.28
CA LEU A 244 2.07 -14.07 -7.53
C LEU A 244 1.62 -15.02 -6.43
N ASP A 245 1.83 -14.64 -5.18
CA ASP A 245 1.55 -15.51 -4.03
C ASP A 245 0.08 -15.42 -3.59
N LEU A 246 -0.44 -14.21 -3.37
CA LEU A 246 -1.76 -13.99 -2.76
C LEU A 246 -2.70 -13.23 -3.69
N GLU A 247 -3.89 -13.78 -3.94
CA GLU A 247 -4.98 -13.08 -4.65
C GLU A 247 -5.82 -12.29 -3.65
N MET A 248 -6.04 -10.99 -3.91
CA MET A 248 -6.93 -10.15 -3.09
C MET A 248 -7.95 -9.40 -3.95
N PRO A 249 -9.20 -9.26 -3.45
CA PRO A 249 -9.80 -10.14 -2.46
C PRO A 249 -9.97 -11.55 -3.03
N GLY A 250 -10.29 -12.52 -2.20
CA GLY A 250 -10.49 -13.89 -2.68
C GLY A 250 -11.67 -13.99 -3.65
N SER A 251 -11.61 -14.97 -4.54
CA SER A 251 -12.63 -15.20 -5.59
C SER A 251 -13.78 -16.13 -5.13
N GLY A 252 -13.97 -16.28 -3.82
CA GLY A 252 -14.98 -17.20 -3.28
C GLY A 252 -14.65 -18.67 -3.56
N GLY A 253 -13.37 -19.01 -3.70
CA GLY A 253 -12.90 -20.37 -3.94
C GLY A 253 -12.79 -20.77 -5.42
N VAL A 254 -13.28 -19.92 -6.34
CA VAL A 254 -13.25 -20.23 -7.78
C VAL A 254 -11.80 -20.43 -8.26
N ASN A 255 -10.92 -19.51 -7.90
CA ASN A 255 -9.52 -19.60 -8.33
C ASN A 255 -8.73 -20.63 -7.51
N ASP A 256 -9.12 -20.88 -6.26
CA ASP A 256 -8.54 -21.95 -5.44
C ASP A 256 -8.75 -23.30 -6.14
N ALA A 257 -9.98 -23.57 -6.62
CA ALA A 257 -10.32 -24.79 -7.35
C ALA A 257 -9.49 -24.93 -8.65
N LYS A 258 -9.21 -23.83 -9.35
CA LYS A 258 -8.35 -23.84 -10.55
C LYS A 258 -6.92 -24.25 -10.21
N ILE A 259 -6.37 -23.73 -9.10
CA ILE A 259 -5.02 -24.10 -8.63
C ILE A 259 -4.99 -25.60 -8.34
N VAL A 260 -5.97 -26.11 -7.56
CA VAL A 260 -6.07 -27.53 -7.21
C VAL A 260 -6.13 -28.41 -8.48
N ALA A 261 -7.00 -28.02 -9.41
CA ALA A 261 -7.14 -28.77 -10.68
C ALA A 261 -5.83 -28.76 -11.49
N ALA A 262 -5.13 -27.61 -11.54
CA ALA A 262 -3.88 -27.47 -12.29
C ALA A 262 -2.76 -28.35 -11.67
N VAL A 263 -2.69 -28.40 -10.35
CA VAL A 263 -1.70 -29.27 -9.67
C VAL A 263 -2.01 -30.74 -9.93
N LYS A 264 -3.29 -31.15 -9.79
CA LYS A 264 -3.71 -32.55 -10.05
C LYS A 264 -3.46 -32.93 -11.50
N ALA A 265 -3.58 -32.01 -12.44
CA ALA A 265 -3.31 -32.24 -13.87
C ALA A 265 -1.82 -32.15 -14.25
N GLY A 266 -0.95 -31.75 -13.31
CA GLY A 266 0.48 -31.59 -13.56
C GLY A 266 0.84 -30.35 -14.38
N THR A 267 -0.10 -29.40 -14.59
CA THR A 267 0.16 -28.16 -15.34
C THR A 267 0.70 -27.04 -14.45
N LEU A 268 0.60 -27.22 -13.13
CA LEU A 268 1.24 -26.37 -12.13
C LEU A 268 1.98 -27.30 -11.16
N SER A 269 3.27 -27.06 -10.91
CA SER A 269 3.99 -27.88 -9.94
C SER A 269 3.54 -27.53 -8.51
N GLU A 270 3.31 -28.55 -7.69
CA GLU A 270 2.99 -28.33 -6.27
C GLU A 270 4.10 -27.54 -5.57
N ALA A 271 5.36 -27.76 -5.97
CA ALA A 271 6.49 -27.01 -5.42
C ALA A 271 6.40 -25.48 -5.69
N ALA A 272 5.75 -25.06 -6.79
CA ALA A 272 5.52 -23.62 -7.03
C ALA A 272 4.46 -23.10 -6.07
N LEU A 273 3.41 -23.87 -5.81
CA LEU A 273 2.38 -23.53 -4.82
C LEU A 273 2.97 -23.50 -3.41
N ASP A 274 3.78 -24.48 -3.04
CA ASP A 274 4.46 -24.53 -1.74
C ASP A 274 5.31 -23.28 -1.50
N LYS A 275 6.05 -22.83 -2.53
CA LYS A 275 6.85 -21.59 -2.42
C LYS A 275 5.96 -20.37 -2.12
N ALA A 276 4.79 -20.27 -2.76
CA ALA A 276 3.86 -19.16 -2.49
C ALA A 276 3.35 -19.24 -1.05
N VAL A 277 2.91 -20.41 -0.61
CA VAL A 277 2.42 -20.63 0.76
C VAL A 277 3.51 -20.30 1.79
N ILE A 278 4.75 -20.78 1.58
CA ILE A 278 5.87 -20.49 2.48
C ILE A 278 6.06 -18.99 2.65
N ARG A 279 6.02 -18.21 1.55
CA ARG A 279 6.21 -16.77 1.61
C ARG A 279 5.08 -16.08 2.37
N ILE A 280 3.84 -16.51 2.12
CA ILE A 280 2.67 -15.98 2.83
C ILE A 280 2.80 -16.28 4.33
N LEU A 281 3.06 -17.54 4.70
CA LEU A 281 3.13 -17.94 6.10
C LEU A 281 4.26 -17.24 6.85
N ASN A 282 5.41 -17.00 6.21
CA ASN A 282 6.50 -16.23 6.84
C ASN A 282 6.02 -14.85 7.28
N ILE A 283 5.21 -14.17 6.47
CA ILE A 283 4.71 -12.84 6.81
C ILE A 283 3.53 -12.92 7.79
N VAL A 284 2.65 -13.91 7.61
CA VAL A 284 1.50 -14.12 8.52
C VAL A 284 2.00 -14.35 9.95
N PHE A 285 2.96 -15.25 10.13
CA PHE A 285 3.50 -15.54 11.46
C PHE A 285 4.33 -14.36 11.99
N ARG A 286 5.10 -13.69 11.14
CA ARG A 286 5.82 -12.47 11.54
C ARG A 286 4.85 -11.43 12.08
N ALA A 287 3.74 -11.18 11.39
CA ALA A 287 2.73 -10.22 11.84
C ALA A 287 2.09 -10.67 13.16
N ALA A 288 1.82 -11.97 13.32
CA ALA A 288 1.25 -12.53 14.55
C ALA A 288 2.22 -12.38 15.73
N ASP A 289 3.50 -12.65 15.52
CA ASP A 289 4.52 -12.49 16.56
C ASP A 289 4.67 -11.02 16.98
N GLU A 290 4.67 -10.10 16.01
CA GLU A 290 4.70 -8.66 16.31
C GLU A 290 3.44 -8.23 17.08
N ALA A 291 2.28 -8.76 16.68
CA ALA A 291 1.00 -8.43 17.33
C ALA A 291 0.88 -8.99 18.77
N ALA A 292 1.72 -9.96 19.13
CA ALA A 292 1.72 -10.51 20.51
C ALA A 292 2.16 -9.48 21.56
N ALA A 293 2.96 -8.49 21.16
CA ALA A 293 3.31 -7.38 22.07
C ALA A 293 2.10 -6.44 22.21
N PRO A 294 1.93 -5.79 23.38
CA PRO A 294 0.81 -4.86 23.57
C PRO A 294 0.74 -3.79 22.49
N ALA A 295 -0.45 -3.55 21.99
CA ALA A 295 -0.68 -2.49 21.02
C ALA A 295 -0.38 -1.12 21.65
N PRO A 296 0.22 -0.18 20.92
CA PRO A 296 0.45 1.17 21.44
C PRO A 296 -0.89 1.90 21.66
N GLU A 297 -0.89 2.81 22.62
CA GLU A 297 -2.03 3.71 22.80
C GLU A 297 -2.13 4.65 21.58
N LEU A 298 -3.35 4.84 21.12
CA LEU A 298 -3.63 5.67 19.95
C LEU A 298 -3.45 7.16 20.28
N ASP A 299 -2.42 7.80 19.74
CA ASP A 299 -2.16 9.23 19.97
C ASP A 299 -2.44 10.06 18.71
N LEU A 300 -3.72 10.18 18.37
CA LEU A 300 -4.15 10.97 17.21
C LEU A 300 -3.71 12.43 17.27
N LYS A 301 -3.50 12.99 18.47
CA LYS A 301 -3.05 14.38 18.63
C LYS A 301 -1.57 14.52 18.29
N GLY A 302 -0.74 13.61 18.79
CA GLY A 302 0.69 13.59 18.46
C GLY A 302 0.91 13.34 16.98
N ASP A 303 0.20 12.36 16.43
CA ASP A 303 0.31 12.02 15.01
C ASP A 303 -0.20 13.17 14.11
N HIS A 304 -1.25 13.89 14.54
CA HIS A 304 -1.70 15.10 13.83
C HIS A 304 -0.62 16.20 13.86
N THR A 305 0.16 16.31 14.95
CA THR A 305 1.27 17.26 15.01
C THR A 305 2.33 16.92 13.95
N ILE A 306 2.65 15.62 13.80
CA ILE A 306 3.58 15.16 12.75
C ILE A 306 3.02 15.50 11.35
N ALA A 307 1.73 15.26 11.12
CA ALA A 307 1.09 15.59 9.85
C ALA A 307 1.16 17.10 9.56
N ALA A 308 0.99 17.94 10.58
CA ALA A 308 1.07 19.40 10.43
C ALA A 308 2.50 19.85 10.14
N GLU A 309 3.50 19.22 10.76
CA GLU A 309 4.92 19.50 10.47
C GLU A 309 5.24 19.12 9.03
N LEU A 310 4.86 17.93 8.62
CA LEU A 310 5.07 17.47 7.24
C LEU A 310 4.40 18.45 6.25
N ALA A 311 3.16 18.89 6.54
CA ALA A 311 2.45 19.82 5.65
C ALA A 311 3.20 21.16 5.50
N LYS A 312 3.89 21.63 6.55
CA LYS A 312 4.70 22.86 6.46
C LYS A 312 5.89 22.67 5.53
N GLU A 313 6.57 21.53 5.66
CA GLU A 313 7.76 21.20 4.85
C GLU A 313 7.41 20.91 3.39
N CYS A 314 6.13 20.62 3.08
CA CYS A 314 5.67 20.44 1.70
C CYS A 314 5.51 21.76 0.93
N ALA A 315 5.55 22.91 1.61
CA ALA A 315 5.27 24.20 0.97
C ALA A 315 6.53 24.74 0.29
N VAL A 316 6.49 24.91 -1.04
CA VAL A 316 7.60 25.42 -1.84
C VAL A 316 7.28 26.85 -2.28
N LEU A 317 8.08 27.83 -1.83
CA LEU A 317 7.90 29.25 -2.17
C LEU A 317 8.56 29.51 -3.54
N LEU A 318 7.76 29.44 -4.59
CA LEU A 318 8.24 29.60 -5.97
C LEU A 318 8.60 31.08 -6.30
N GLN A 319 7.87 32.03 -5.72
CA GLN A 319 8.09 33.46 -5.97
C GLN A 319 7.57 34.29 -4.80
N ASN A 320 8.33 35.29 -4.40
CA ASN A 320 7.89 36.28 -3.40
C ASN A 320 8.40 37.67 -3.79
N ARG A 321 7.48 38.60 -3.95
CA ARG A 321 7.78 39.99 -4.26
C ARG A 321 7.59 40.86 -3.03
N GLY A 322 7.99 40.38 -1.85
CA GLY A 322 7.96 41.11 -0.59
C GLY A 322 6.62 41.06 0.15
N VAL A 323 5.71 40.18 -0.27
CA VAL A 323 4.43 39.99 0.43
C VAL A 323 4.63 39.11 1.69
N LEU A 324 5.50 38.14 1.60
CA LEU A 324 5.79 37.23 2.72
C LEU A 324 7.15 37.54 3.35
N PRO A 325 7.29 37.41 4.67
CA PRO A 325 6.28 37.01 5.65
C PRO A 325 5.24 38.11 5.89
N LEU A 326 4.00 37.71 6.14
CA LEU A 326 2.93 38.66 6.42
C LEU A 326 3.22 39.42 7.71
N LYS A 327 3.00 40.74 7.68
CA LYS A 327 3.13 41.56 8.88
C LYS A 327 1.99 41.27 9.85
N LYS A 328 2.28 41.29 11.15
CA LYS A 328 1.25 41.14 12.17
C LYS A 328 0.13 42.18 11.96
N GLY A 329 -1.12 41.72 12.00
CA GLY A 329 -2.28 42.57 11.75
C GLY A 329 -2.68 42.70 10.29
N SER A 330 -1.99 42.05 9.35
CA SER A 330 -2.41 42.03 7.95
C SER A 330 -3.80 41.41 7.79
N LYS A 331 -4.61 42.02 6.93
CA LYS A 331 -5.92 41.44 6.55
C LYS A 331 -5.70 40.38 5.49
N VAL A 332 -6.17 39.16 5.76
CA VAL A 332 -6.07 38.02 4.86
C VAL A 332 -7.47 37.58 4.43
N VAL A 333 -7.67 37.40 3.14
CA VAL A 333 -8.94 36.93 2.59
C VAL A 333 -8.74 35.52 2.03
N TYR A 334 -9.60 34.62 2.44
CA TYR A 334 -9.62 33.24 1.94
C TYR A 334 -10.67 33.10 0.83
N ILE A 335 -10.24 32.68 -0.35
CA ILE A 335 -11.12 32.58 -1.53
C ILE A 335 -11.09 31.15 -2.05
N GLY A 336 -12.27 30.61 -2.34
CA GLY A 336 -12.43 29.28 -2.92
C GLY A 336 -13.04 28.26 -1.97
N GLY A 337 -13.61 27.22 -2.56
CA GLY A 337 -14.35 26.20 -1.82
C GLY A 337 -13.49 25.49 -0.77
N PHE A 338 -12.25 25.23 -1.07
CA PHE A 338 -11.34 24.56 -0.13
C PHE A 338 -10.90 25.48 1.00
N ALA A 339 -10.72 26.77 0.70
CA ALA A 339 -10.47 27.79 1.74
C ALA A 339 -11.64 27.90 2.71
N UNK A 340 -12.60 27.98 2.17
CA UNK A 340 -13.77 28.01 2.97
C UNK A 340 -14.01 26.78 3.78
N UNK A 341 -13.55 25.95 3.38
CA UNK A 341 -13.56 24.73 4.07
C UNK A 341 -12.91 24.82 5.41
N UNK A 342 -12.12 25.48 5.38
CA UNK A 342 -11.41 25.73 6.58
C UNK A 342 -12.21 26.57 7.57
N UNK A 343 -12.81 27.27 7.00
CA UNK A 343 -13.66 28.09 7.78
C UNK A 343 -14.95 27.38 8.15
N UNK A 344 -15.13 26.71 7.42
CA UNK A 344 -16.26 26.02 7.70
C UNK A 344 -15.91 24.69 8.19
N UNK A 345 -15.22 24.52 8.47
CA UNK A 345 -14.76 23.48 8.99
C UNK A 345 -15.61 22.37 9.03
N ARG A 346 -16.49 22.46 8.45
CA ARG A 346 -17.50 21.39 8.45
C ARG A 346 -17.63 20.67 7.11
N ARG A 347 -16.79 20.97 6.11
CA ARG A 347 -16.76 20.17 4.88
C ARG A 347 -15.49 19.33 4.83
N ALA A 348 -15.68 18.05 4.89
CA ALA A 348 -14.61 17.09 4.67
C ALA A 348 -14.07 17.20 3.24
N ILE A 349 -12.75 17.22 3.10
CA ILE A 349 -12.13 17.02 1.78
C ILE A 349 -12.35 15.55 1.43
N ARG A 350 -13.17 15.28 0.44
CA ARG A 350 -13.29 13.95 -0.11
C ARG A 350 -12.10 13.70 -1.04
N VAL A 351 -11.15 12.93 -0.57
CA VAL A 351 -10.18 12.33 -1.48
C VAL A 351 -10.86 11.08 -2.02
N ALA A 352 -11.20 11.10 -3.27
CA ALA A 352 -11.77 9.92 -3.91
C ALA A 352 -10.73 8.81 -3.87
N ALA A 353 -11.05 7.72 -3.21
CA ALA A 353 -10.25 6.52 -3.32
C ALA A 353 -10.21 6.09 -4.79
N PRO A 354 -9.12 5.50 -5.26
CA PRO A 354 -9.11 4.98 -6.62
C PRO A 354 -10.25 3.98 -6.76
N ALA A 355 -11.06 4.22 -7.75
CA ALA A 355 -12.33 3.55 -7.90
C ALA A 355 -12.20 2.05 -8.14
N THR A 356 -12.45 1.30 -7.13
CA THR A 356 -13.30 0.14 -7.31
C THR A 356 -14.74 0.70 -7.35
N SER A 357 -15.54 0.24 -8.22
CA SER A 357 -16.85 0.64 -8.69
C SER A 357 -17.89 1.21 -7.69
N THR A 358 -17.50 1.62 -6.50
CA THR A 358 -18.37 2.31 -5.53
C THR A 358 -17.65 3.55 -5.00
N PRO A 359 -18.25 4.74 -5.06
CA PRO A 359 -17.64 5.95 -4.54
C PRO A 359 -17.63 5.90 -3.00
N SER A 360 -16.50 5.49 -2.46
CA SER A 360 -16.30 5.58 -1.01
C SER A 360 -15.69 6.95 -0.69
N GLY A 361 -16.50 7.80 -0.11
CA GLY A 361 -16.04 9.12 0.30
C GLY A 361 -15.29 9.08 1.63
N TRP A 362 -14.08 9.60 1.62
CA TRP A 362 -13.33 9.86 2.85
C TRP A 362 -13.85 11.13 3.50
N THR A 363 -14.23 11.05 4.76
CA THR A 363 -14.48 12.23 5.57
C THR A 363 -13.44 12.30 6.68
N ALA A 364 -12.29 12.91 6.37
CA ALA A 364 -11.41 13.38 7.43
C ALA A 364 -11.96 14.69 7.94
N ARG A 365 -12.44 14.72 9.18
CA ARG A 365 -12.84 15.97 9.83
C ARG A 365 -11.61 16.65 10.43
N TRP A 366 -11.06 17.60 9.70
CA TRP A 366 -10.04 18.50 10.23
C TRP A 366 -10.69 19.53 11.18
N LYS A 367 -10.33 19.48 12.45
CA LYS A 367 -10.59 20.59 13.37
C LYS A 367 -9.26 21.33 13.55
N TRP A 368 -9.19 22.51 12.98
CA TRP A 368 -8.09 23.43 13.30
C TRP A 368 -8.18 23.84 14.77
N PRO A 369 -7.05 23.91 15.49
CA PRO A 369 -7.07 24.48 16.83
C PRO A 369 -7.62 25.92 16.77
N LYS A 370 -8.52 26.25 17.69
CA LYS A 370 -9.13 27.59 17.79
C LYS A 370 -8.10 28.74 17.97
N ALA A 371 -6.87 28.38 18.35
CA ALA A 371 -5.79 29.34 18.61
C ALA A 371 -5.29 30.12 17.37
N MET A 372 -5.68 29.69 16.14
CA MET A 372 -5.29 30.43 14.93
C MET A 372 -6.37 31.40 14.41
N ALA A 373 -7.52 31.45 15.08
CA ALA A 373 -8.63 32.31 14.65
C ALA A 373 -8.71 33.63 15.43
N ALA A 374 -7.80 33.87 16.37
CA ALA A 374 -7.78 35.06 17.20
C ALA A 374 -6.42 35.77 17.08
N GLY A 375 -6.21 36.47 15.96
CA GLY A 375 -5.05 37.30 15.74
C GLY A 375 -5.24 38.19 14.54
#